data_a0cb33ca34fac155ec616238301f2828
#
_entry.id   a0cb33ca34fac155ec616238301f2828
#
_cell.length_a   1.000
_cell.length_b   1.000
_cell.length_c   1.000
_cell.angle_alpha   90.00
_cell.angle_beta   90.00
_cell.angle_gamma   90.00
#
_symmetry.space_group_name_H-M   'P 1'
#
loop_
_entity.id
_entity.type
_entity.pdbx_description
1 polymer ?
#
loop_
_entity_poly.entity_id
_entity_poly.type
_entity_poly.pdbx_seq_one_letter_code
_entity_poly.pdbx_strand_id
1 'polypeptide(L)'
;MVSLFDKLKLKDALSTLTSYEKDMLSIEIYELLYGNQKVGFEGLVEFLAQYNLAKWTIISIVPYSINRQTQFFIKPTTTKMIIKYFELEDVEYKPKPSFEFYQKYTKHLKKMKTKVHKSLKFDNAVFSGFLKIG
;
A
#
# COMPACT_ATOMS: atom_id res chain seq x y z
N MET A 1 8.04 -5.49 8.95
CA MET A 1 7.14 -4.94 7.91
C MET A 1 6.58 -6.06 7.05
N VAL A 2 7.10 -6.30 5.87
CA VAL A 2 6.74 -7.48 5.08
C VAL A 2 7.46 -8.69 5.67
N SER A 3 6.78 -9.84 5.79
CA SER A 3 7.40 -11.04 6.36
C SER A 3 8.55 -11.52 5.48
N LEU A 4 9.51 -12.23 6.07
CA LEU A 4 10.63 -12.81 5.32
C LEU A 4 10.11 -13.77 4.23
N PHE A 5 9.09 -14.58 4.58
CA PHE A 5 8.47 -15.51 3.63
C PHE A 5 7.91 -14.78 2.42
N ASP A 6 7.16 -13.70 2.64
CA ASP A 6 6.57 -12.91 1.56
C ASP A 6 7.65 -12.21 0.72
N LYS A 7 8.73 -11.72 1.35
CA LYS A 7 9.85 -11.11 0.62
C LYS A 7 10.53 -12.11 -0.31
N LEU A 8 10.78 -13.32 0.18
CA LEU A 8 11.40 -14.37 -0.63
C LEU A 8 10.49 -14.79 -1.77
N LYS A 9 9.19 -14.94 -1.51
CA LYS A 9 8.21 -15.30 -2.51
C LYS A 9 8.09 -14.22 -3.59
N LEU A 10 8.10 -12.95 -3.20
CA LEU A 10 8.08 -11.84 -4.13
C LEU A 10 9.35 -11.82 -4.99
N LYS A 11 10.51 -12.01 -4.38
CA LYS A 11 11.79 -12.05 -5.09
C LYS A 11 11.80 -13.18 -6.12
N ASP A 12 11.35 -14.37 -5.74
CA ASP A 12 11.28 -15.53 -6.63
C ASP A 12 10.33 -15.25 -7.80
N ALA A 13 9.15 -14.71 -7.52
CA ALA A 13 8.19 -14.36 -8.56
C ALA A 13 8.78 -13.36 -9.54
N LEU A 14 9.44 -12.30 -9.05
CA LEU A 14 10.04 -11.27 -9.90
C LEU A 14 11.18 -11.83 -10.75
N SER A 15 11.96 -12.78 -10.22
CA SER A 15 13.08 -13.38 -10.96
C SER A 15 12.63 -14.27 -12.10
N THR A 16 11.40 -14.80 -12.05
CA THR A 16 10.86 -15.68 -13.09
C THR A 16 10.08 -14.94 -14.17
N LEU A 17 9.90 -13.63 -14.02
CA LEU A 17 9.15 -12.83 -14.98
C LEU A 17 9.87 -12.74 -16.33
N THR A 18 9.10 -12.84 -17.42
CA THR A 18 9.59 -12.54 -18.76
C THR A 18 9.78 -11.03 -18.91
N SER A 19 10.49 -10.60 -19.97
CA SER A 19 10.63 -9.17 -20.27
C SER A 19 9.28 -8.50 -20.45
N TYR A 20 8.35 -9.19 -21.11
CA TYR A 20 6.99 -8.68 -21.30
C TYR A 20 6.28 -8.47 -19.97
N GLU A 21 6.37 -9.45 -19.07
CA GLU A 21 5.74 -9.35 -17.75
C GLU A 21 6.35 -8.22 -16.90
N LYS A 22 7.67 -8.03 -16.97
CA LYS A 22 8.34 -6.91 -16.29
C LYS A 22 7.86 -5.56 -16.83
N ASP A 23 7.67 -5.45 -18.13
CA ASP A 23 7.15 -4.24 -18.75
C ASP A 23 5.72 -3.96 -18.31
N MET A 24 4.88 -5.00 -18.25
CA MET A 24 3.50 -4.86 -17.76
C MET A 24 3.47 -4.40 -16.31
N LEU A 25 4.30 -4.99 -15.46
CA LEU A 25 4.40 -4.59 -14.06
C LEU A 25 4.84 -3.13 -13.93
N SER A 26 5.82 -2.71 -14.73
CA SER A 26 6.31 -1.33 -14.74
C SER A 26 5.23 -0.35 -15.15
N ILE A 27 4.41 -0.71 -16.15
CA ILE A 27 3.28 0.11 -16.60
C ILE A 27 2.26 0.28 -15.49
N GLU A 28 1.92 -0.80 -14.78
CA GLU A 28 0.94 -0.74 -13.69
C GLU A 28 1.45 0.14 -12.53
N ILE A 29 2.72 0.04 -12.19
CA ILE A 29 3.33 0.88 -11.16
C ILE A 29 3.34 2.34 -11.59
N TYR A 30 3.68 2.62 -12.84
CA TYR A 30 3.67 3.98 -13.39
C TYR A 30 2.27 4.59 -13.33
N GLU A 31 1.25 3.83 -13.77
CA GLU A 31 -0.14 4.29 -13.71
C GLU A 31 -0.59 4.58 -12.27
N LEU A 32 -0.19 3.73 -11.34
CA LEU A 32 -0.53 3.91 -9.93
C LEU A 32 0.06 5.21 -9.37
N LEU A 33 1.29 5.55 -9.73
CA LEU A 33 2.01 6.69 -9.18
C LEU A 33 1.76 7.99 -9.94
N TYR A 34 1.65 7.94 -11.26
CA TYR A 34 1.66 9.14 -12.11
C TYR A 34 0.53 9.22 -13.12
N GLY A 35 -0.20 8.15 -13.34
CA GLY A 35 -1.27 8.10 -14.32
C GLY A 35 -2.63 7.88 -13.69
N ASN A 36 -3.39 6.93 -14.21
CA ASN A 36 -4.69 6.55 -13.65
C ASN A 36 -4.49 5.63 -12.46
N GLN A 37 -4.55 6.18 -11.26
CA GLN A 37 -4.25 5.47 -10.02
C GLN A 37 -5.12 4.22 -9.84
N LYS A 38 -6.41 4.31 -10.15
CA LYS A 38 -7.33 3.18 -10.03
C LYS A 38 -6.94 2.03 -10.94
N VAL A 39 -6.66 2.33 -12.21
CA VAL A 39 -6.24 1.34 -13.21
C VAL A 39 -4.94 0.68 -12.79
N GLY A 40 -3.96 1.46 -12.35
CA GLY A 40 -2.68 0.95 -11.90
C GLY A 40 -2.80 0.06 -10.67
N PHE A 41 -3.60 0.48 -9.69
CA PHE A 41 -3.82 -0.30 -8.47
C PHE A 41 -4.49 -1.64 -8.78
N GLU A 42 -5.58 -1.62 -9.53
CA GLU A 42 -6.30 -2.84 -9.89
C GLU A 42 -5.46 -3.77 -10.74
N GLY A 43 -4.70 -3.23 -11.69
CA GLY A 43 -3.77 -4.01 -12.52
C GLY A 43 -2.67 -4.66 -11.71
N LEU A 44 -2.12 -3.94 -10.73
CA LEU A 44 -1.11 -4.48 -9.83
C LEU A 44 -1.68 -5.62 -8.97
N VAL A 45 -2.90 -5.46 -8.47
CA VAL A 45 -3.58 -6.50 -7.69
C VAL A 45 -3.77 -7.76 -8.54
N GLU A 46 -4.27 -7.62 -9.76
CA GLU A 46 -4.47 -8.76 -10.67
C GLU A 46 -3.15 -9.44 -11.01
N PHE A 47 -2.11 -8.67 -11.29
CA PHE A 47 -0.80 -9.20 -11.61
C PHE A 47 -0.25 -10.04 -10.45
N LEU A 48 -0.29 -9.50 -9.24
CA LEU A 48 0.26 -10.18 -8.07
C LEU A 48 -0.62 -11.35 -7.60
N ALA A 49 -1.92 -11.32 -7.90
CA ALA A 49 -2.83 -12.42 -7.57
C ALA A 49 -2.43 -13.73 -8.27
N GLN A 50 -1.82 -13.65 -9.47
CA GLN A 50 -1.33 -14.82 -10.19
C GLN A 50 -0.24 -15.57 -9.43
N TYR A 51 0.43 -14.89 -8.51
CA TYR A 51 1.53 -15.46 -7.71
C TYR A 51 1.16 -15.61 -6.25
N ASN A 52 -0.14 -15.47 -5.89
CA ASN A 52 -0.61 -15.45 -4.50
C ASN A 52 0.04 -14.35 -3.65
N LEU A 53 0.35 -13.23 -4.28
CA LEU A 53 1.01 -12.08 -3.63
C LEU A 53 0.12 -10.85 -3.56
N ALA A 54 -1.17 -10.97 -3.85
CA ALA A 54 -2.12 -9.85 -3.78
C ALA A 54 -2.54 -9.60 -2.34
N LYS A 55 -1.59 -9.23 -1.50
CA LYS A 55 -1.79 -8.91 -0.08
C LYS A 55 -1.55 -7.42 0.14
N TRP A 56 -2.23 -6.83 1.12
CA TRP A 56 -2.09 -5.41 1.42
C TRP A 56 -0.64 -4.98 1.65
N THR A 57 0.14 -5.77 2.40
CA THR A 57 1.53 -5.44 2.67
C THR A 57 2.37 -5.37 1.39
N ILE A 58 2.14 -6.28 0.46
CA ILE A 58 2.90 -6.35 -0.80
C ILE A 58 2.42 -5.28 -1.77
N ILE A 59 1.11 -5.14 -1.93
CA ILE A 59 0.53 -4.13 -2.82
C ILE A 59 0.97 -2.73 -2.41
N SER A 60 0.98 -2.43 -1.12
CA SER A 60 1.31 -1.09 -0.62
C SER A 60 2.81 -0.83 -0.54
N ILE A 61 3.65 -1.85 -0.32
CA ILE A 61 5.09 -1.64 -0.21
C ILE A 61 5.73 -1.21 -1.53
N VAL A 62 5.18 -1.66 -2.67
CA VAL A 62 5.74 -1.35 -3.99
C VAL A 62 5.69 0.16 -4.27
N PRO A 63 4.51 0.82 -4.27
CA PRO A 63 4.47 2.27 -4.47
C PRO A 63 5.13 3.03 -3.32
N TYR A 64 5.01 2.56 -2.09
CA TYR A 64 5.63 3.20 -0.94
C TYR A 64 7.15 3.23 -1.05
N SER A 65 7.77 2.15 -1.53
CA SER A 65 9.23 2.09 -1.71
C SER A 65 9.74 3.09 -2.74
N ILE A 66 8.90 3.45 -3.70
CA ILE A 66 9.27 4.40 -4.76
C ILE A 66 9.04 5.84 -4.30
N ASN A 67 7.94 6.11 -3.60
CA ASN A 67 7.62 7.47 -3.14
C ASN A 67 7.02 7.43 -1.73
N ARG A 68 7.89 7.50 -0.73
CA ARG A 68 7.51 7.46 0.68
C ARG A 68 6.75 8.70 1.17
N GLN A 69 6.85 9.80 0.43
CA GLN A 69 6.20 11.06 0.83
C GLN A 69 4.71 11.08 0.50
N THR A 70 4.31 10.39 -0.57
CA THR A 70 2.94 10.44 -1.06
C THR A 70 2.18 9.11 -0.90
N GLN A 71 2.89 7.99 -0.74
CA GLN A 71 2.28 6.67 -0.65
C GLN A 71 2.31 6.16 0.79
N PHE A 72 1.35 5.28 1.12
CA PHE A 72 1.23 4.72 2.47
C PHE A 72 1.44 3.22 2.45
N PHE A 73 2.18 2.73 3.44
CA PHE A 73 2.33 1.29 3.68
C PHE A 73 1.13 0.81 4.50
N ILE A 74 0.45 -0.23 4.03
CA ILE A 74 -0.73 -0.77 4.70
C ILE A 74 -0.36 -2.10 5.35
N LYS A 75 -0.27 -2.08 6.68
CA LYS A 75 -0.08 -3.28 7.49
C LYS A 75 -1.43 -3.62 8.13
N PRO A 76 -1.98 -4.82 7.92
CA PRO A 76 -3.34 -5.15 8.36
C PRO A 76 -3.62 -4.86 9.83
N THR A 77 -2.70 -5.26 10.72
CA THR A 77 -2.87 -5.05 12.16
C THR A 77 -2.99 -3.57 12.50
N THR A 78 -2.07 -2.75 11.98
CA THR A 78 -2.07 -1.30 12.20
C THR A 78 -3.31 -0.66 11.59
N THR A 79 -3.70 -1.08 10.39
CA THR A 79 -4.88 -0.55 9.70
C THR A 79 -6.15 -0.79 10.48
N LYS A 80 -6.35 -2.01 10.99
CA LYS A 80 -7.52 -2.34 11.82
C LYS A 80 -7.55 -1.51 13.09
N MET A 81 -6.41 -1.30 13.73
CA MET A 81 -6.32 -0.48 14.95
C MET A 81 -6.66 0.98 14.66
N ILE A 82 -6.17 1.54 13.58
CA ILE A 82 -6.44 2.94 13.22
C ILE A 82 -7.93 3.12 12.92
N ILE A 83 -8.53 2.23 12.16
CA ILE A 83 -9.96 2.30 11.84
C ILE A 83 -10.80 2.27 13.12
N LYS A 84 -10.47 1.37 14.04
CA LYS A 84 -11.17 1.24 15.32
C LYS A 84 -10.95 2.46 16.22
N TYR A 85 -9.69 2.88 16.38
CA TYR A 85 -9.33 3.95 17.30
C TYR A 85 -9.94 5.29 16.89
N PHE A 86 -9.91 5.61 15.61
CA PHE A 86 -10.45 6.86 15.08
C PHE A 86 -11.90 6.76 14.60
N GLU A 87 -12.54 5.61 14.81
CA GLU A 87 -13.94 5.37 14.46
C GLU A 87 -14.26 5.75 13.01
N LEU A 88 -13.44 5.26 12.09
CA LEU A 88 -13.62 5.53 10.66
C LEU A 88 -14.78 4.68 10.12
N GLU A 89 -15.92 5.31 9.87
CA GLU A 89 -17.15 4.61 9.49
C GLU A 89 -17.23 4.26 8.01
N ASP A 90 -16.57 5.05 7.16
CA ASP A 90 -16.63 4.90 5.71
C ASP A 90 -15.60 3.91 5.14
N VAL A 91 -14.80 3.29 5.99
CA VAL A 91 -13.82 2.29 5.58
C VAL A 91 -14.00 1.01 6.38
N GLU A 92 -13.99 -0.12 5.68
CA GLU A 92 -14.06 -1.44 6.27
C GLU A 92 -12.88 -2.27 5.76
N TYR A 93 -12.04 -2.73 6.67
CA TYR A 93 -10.87 -3.54 6.28
C TYR A 93 -11.33 -4.89 5.73
N LYS A 94 -10.78 -5.25 4.57
CA LYS A 94 -10.95 -6.57 3.96
C LYS A 94 -9.58 -7.10 3.55
N PRO A 95 -9.34 -8.42 3.70
CA PRO A 95 -8.06 -9.01 3.33
C PRO A 95 -7.70 -8.83 1.85
N LYS A 96 -8.70 -8.82 0.97
CA LYS A 96 -8.48 -8.61 -0.46
C LYS A 96 -8.27 -7.11 -0.74
N PRO A 97 -7.15 -6.71 -1.33
CA PRO A 97 -6.92 -5.31 -1.68
C PRO A 97 -7.96 -4.78 -2.66
N SER A 98 -8.46 -3.57 -2.40
CA SER A 98 -9.36 -2.87 -3.31
C SER A 98 -8.95 -1.40 -3.39
N PHE A 99 -9.12 -0.79 -4.56
CA PHE A 99 -8.80 0.62 -4.73
C PHE A 99 -9.72 1.52 -3.93
N GLU A 100 -10.98 1.17 -3.81
CA GLU A 100 -11.94 1.94 -3.03
C GLU A 100 -11.50 2.10 -1.57
N PHE A 101 -11.12 0.98 -0.93
CA PHE A 101 -10.60 1.02 0.43
C PHE A 101 -9.31 1.83 0.50
N TYR A 102 -8.36 1.57 -0.42
CA TYR A 102 -7.08 2.27 -0.45
C TYR A 102 -7.27 3.78 -0.54
N GLN A 103 -8.15 4.23 -1.43
CA GLN A 103 -8.43 5.65 -1.63
C GLN A 103 -9.02 6.30 -0.38
N LYS A 104 -10.04 5.68 0.21
CA LYS A 104 -10.71 6.21 1.40
C LYS A 104 -9.78 6.22 2.62
N TYR A 105 -9.08 5.13 2.84
CA TYR A 105 -8.19 4.99 3.99
C TYR A 105 -7.02 5.97 3.90
N THR A 106 -6.35 6.05 2.76
CA THR A 106 -5.22 6.97 2.60
C THR A 106 -5.65 8.43 2.67
N LYS A 107 -6.88 8.75 2.25
CA LYS A 107 -7.44 10.09 2.40
C LYS A 107 -7.53 10.47 3.89
N HIS A 108 -8.00 9.56 4.73
CA HIS A 108 -8.02 9.78 6.18
C HIS A 108 -6.61 9.97 6.74
N LEU A 109 -5.65 9.14 6.33
CA LEU A 109 -4.28 9.26 6.77
C LEU A 109 -3.65 10.59 6.36
N LYS A 110 -3.91 11.07 5.17
CA LYS A 110 -3.42 12.37 4.71
C LYS A 110 -3.98 13.52 5.55
N LYS A 111 -5.26 13.45 5.91
CA LYS A 111 -5.88 14.44 6.80
C LYS A 111 -5.23 14.45 8.17
N MET A 112 -4.98 13.26 8.75
CA MET A 112 -4.32 13.13 10.04
C MET A 112 -2.89 13.66 9.98
N LYS A 113 -2.17 13.34 8.89
CA LYS A 113 -0.78 13.79 8.70
C LYS A 113 -0.68 15.31 8.67
N THR A 114 -1.64 16.01 8.06
CA THR A 114 -1.64 17.47 8.03
C THR A 114 -1.90 18.09 9.40
N LYS A 115 -2.51 17.37 10.31
CA LYS A 115 -2.78 17.83 11.68
C LYS A 115 -1.61 17.59 12.63
N VAL A 116 -0.65 16.76 12.25
CA VAL A 116 0.55 16.52 13.03
C VAL A 116 1.48 17.72 12.89
N HIS A 117 2.24 18.01 13.95
CA HIS A 117 3.14 19.17 13.98
C HIS A 117 4.06 19.17 12.76
N LYS A 118 4.14 20.30 12.05
CA LYS A 118 4.86 20.42 10.78
C LYS A 118 6.35 20.08 10.88
N SER A 119 6.96 20.26 12.05
CA SER A 119 8.37 19.92 12.28
C SER A 119 8.61 18.42 12.30
N LEU A 120 7.56 17.60 12.45
CA LEU A 120 7.63 16.15 12.51
C LEU A 120 7.21 15.58 11.14
N LYS A 121 8.09 15.73 10.16
CA LYS A 121 7.84 15.18 8.83
C LYS A 121 8.27 13.73 8.80
N PHE A 122 7.31 12.83 8.96
CA PHE A 122 7.52 11.40 8.85
C PHE A 122 7.28 10.96 7.41
N ASP A 123 7.90 9.85 6.98
CA ASP A 123 7.38 9.14 5.83
C ASP A 123 6.08 8.41 6.25
N ASN A 124 5.32 7.92 5.27
CA ASN A 124 3.97 7.46 5.55
C ASN A 124 3.91 6.14 6.33
N ALA A 125 4.95 5.32 6.31
CA ALA A 125 5.00 4.12 7.13
C ALA A 125 5.30 4.47 8.58
N VAL A 126 6.21 5.42 8.82
CA VAL A 126 6.56 5.90 10.15
C VAL A 126 5.35 6.59 10.79
N PHE A 127 4.61 7.39 10.02
CA PHE A 127 3.39 8.04 10.50
C PHE A 127 2.35 7.01 10.97
N SER A 128 2.12 5.95 10.19
CA SER A 128 1.20 4.89 10.58
C SER A 128 1.67 4.18 11.85
N GLY A 129 2.98 3.96 12.00
CA GLY A 129 3.56 3.39 13.21
C GLY A 129 3.39 4.31 14.42
N PHE A 130 3.55 5.62 14.22
CA PHE A 130 3.34 6.62 15.27
C PHE A 130 1.89 6.59 15.78
N LEU A 131 0.93 6.51 14.88
CA LEU A 131 -0.49 6.40 15.26
C LEU A 131 -0.77 5.12 16.05
N LYS A 132 -0.07 4.03 15.74
CA LYS A 132 -0.20 2.77 16.47
C LYS A 132 0.26 2.90 17.92
N ILE A 133 1.32 3.65 18.16
CA ILE A 133 1.87 3.87 19.50
C ILE A 133 1.02 4.86 20.29
N GLY A 134 0.60 5.90 19.63
CA GLY A 134 -0.21 6.95 20.23
C GLY A 134 -1.66 6.63 20.30
#